data_30bf35b8286697910eb4f4552deac5e7
#
_entry.id   30bf35b8286697910eb4f4552deac5e7
#
_cell.length_a   1.000
_cell.length_b   1.000
_cell.length_c   1.000
_cell.angle_alpha   90.00
_cell.angle_beta   90.00
_cell.angle_gamma   90.00
#
_symmetry.space_group_name_H-M   'P 1'
#
loop_
_entity.id
_entity.type
_entity.pdbx_description
1 polymer ?
#
loop_
_entity_poly.entity_id
_entity_poly.type
_entity_poly.pdbx_seq_one_letter_code
_entity_poly.pdbx_strand_id
1 'polypeptide(L)'
;MVQKVKGENMHKLFYKPENAWVGDLIPYYDNGTYYGFYLHDPRIKDREYAEETTWHLVTTEDFVHLEYKGEAIRRGGDDRPNKNAYTGSVIKDKDGLYHAFYTAYNEKFNINGKSVQSVMQAVGSDLEHLRTIEEFLFVSDGVRYEEFDWRDPYVYWNEEEQCYDMLLASRIKGGGALRGGCIALCRSEDLIHWSYEEPFY
;
A
#
# COMPACT_ATOMS: atom_id res chain seq x y z
N MET A 1 -25.19 11.35 -1.22
CA MET A 1 -26.21 11.35 -0.13
C MET A 1 -25.44 11.19 1.17
N VAL A 2 -25.20 12.30 1.88
CA VAL A 2 -24.40 12.31 3.10
C VAL A 2 -25.14 11.59 4.19
N GLN A 3 -24.69 10.41 4.61
CA GLN A 3 -25.19 9.76 5.81
C GLN A 3 -24.68 10.51 7.04
N LYS A 4 -25.50 11.40 7.57
CA LYS A 4 -25.31 11.91 8.94
C LYS A 4 -25.51 10.73 9.90
N VAL A 5 -24.45 10.25 10.49
CA VAL A 5 -24.51 9.34 11.64
C VAL A 5 -25.13 10.10 12.79
N LYS A 6 -26.40 9.80 13.09
CA LYS A 6 -27.06 10.23 14.32
C LYS A 6 -26.61 9.32 15.45
N GLY A 7 -26.09 9.91 16.51
CA GLY A 7 -26.38 9.35 17.81
C GLY A 7 -25.21 8.93 18.65
N GLU A 8 -25.21 9.48 19.78
CA GLU A 8 -24.52 9.18 21.03
C GLU A 8 -23.06 9.62 21.16
N ASN A 9 -22.90 10.68 21.93
CA ASN A 9 -21.66 11.24 22.44
C ASN A 9 -20.89 10.23 23.33
N MET A 10 -20.33 9.21 22.71
CA MET A 10 -19.13 8.58 23.21
C MET A 10 -18.00 9.09 22.34
N HIS A 11 -17.04 9.78 22.92
CA HIS A 11 -15.78 10.09 22.28
C HIS A 11 -15.13 8.78 21.87
N LYS A 12 -15.36 8.35 20.64
CA LYS A 12 -14.66 7.20 20.07
C LYS A 12 -13.22 7.65 19.85
N LEU A 13 -12.32 7.20 20.70
CA LEU A 13 -10.88 7.43 20.58
C LEU A 13 -10.29 6.80 19.29
N PHE A 14 -11.08 5.96 18.61
CA PHE A 14 -10.63 5.20 17.45
C PHE A 14 -11.68 5.22 16.35
N TYR A 15 -11.24 5.43 15.12
CA TYR A 15 -12.05 5.17 13.95
C TYR A 15 -12.25 3.66 13.78
N LYS A 16 -13.50 3.26 13.55
CA LYS A 16 -13.85 1.88 13.23
C LYS A 16 -15.00 1.86 12.23
N PRO A 17 -14.82 1.28 11.03
CA PRO A 17 -15.91 1.09 10.08
C PRO A 17 -16.92 0.06 10.61
N GLU A 18 -18.14 0.13 10.12
CA GLU A 18 -19.12 -0.94 10.34
C GLU A 18 -18.69 -2.20 9.57
N ASN A 19 -18.85 -3.36 10.18
CA ASN A 19 -18.64 -4.68 9.55
C ASN A 19 -17.22 -4.92 8.96
N ALA A 20 -16.20 -4.20 9.43
CA ALA A 20 -14.82 -4.42 9.01
C ALA A 20 -13.84 -4.11 10.12
N TRP A 21 -12.63 -4.60 9.93
CA TRP A 21 -11.46 -4.25 10.74
C TRP A 21 -10.64 -3.21 10.00
N VAL A 22 -9.96 -2.37 10.76
CA VAL A 22 -8.94 -1.47 10.26
C VAL A 22 -7.59 -2.14 10.47
N GLY A 23 -6.87 -2.33 9.39
CA GLY A 23 -5.45 -2.71 9.41
C GLY A 23 -4.56 -1.47 9.46
N ASP A 24 -3.44 -1.55 8.74
CA ASP A 24 -2.45 -0.47 8.73
C ASP A 24 -3.03 0.84 8.22
N LEU A 25 -2.59 1.95 8.80
CA LEU A 25 -2.91 3.30 8.37
C LEU A 25 -1.78 3.82 7.49
N ILE A 26 -2.14 4.29 6.31
CA ILE A 26 -1.25 4.91 5.33
C ILE A 26 -1.61 6.40 5.26
N PRO A 27 -0.92 7.26 6.01
CA PRO A 27 -1.25 8.69 6.04
C PRO A 27 -0.63 9.44 4.86
N TYR A 28 -1.38 10.42 4.35
CA TYR A 28 -0.89 11.40 3.40
C TYR A 28 -1.46 12.77 3.74
N TYR A 29 -0.68 13.82 3.55
CA TYR A 29 -1.11 15.20 3.80
C TYR A 29 -0.98 16.02 2.54
N ASP A 30 -2.04 16.74 2.17
CA ASP A 30 -2.03 17.71 1.08
C ASP A 30 -2.99 18.86 1.35
N ASN A 31 -2.51 20.08 1.17
CA ASN A 31 -3.30 21.31 1.19
C ASN A 31 -4.25 21.47 2.40
N GLY A 32 -3.77 21.16 3.61
CA GLY A 32 -4.55 21.33 4.85
C GLY A 32 -5.39 20.11 5.24
N THR A 33 -5.50 19.12 4.37
CA THR A 33 -6.26 17.89 4.60
C THR A 33 -5.34 16.70 4.84
N TYR A 34 -5.63 15.93 5.86
CA TYR A 34 -5.03 14.63 6.11
C TYR A 34 -5.88 13.54 5.48
N TYR A 35 -5.27 12.75 4.65
CA TYR A 35 -5.84 11.58 3.99
C TYR A 35 -5.35 10.35 4.71
N GLY A 36 -6.26 9.65 5.37
CA GLY A 36 -5.98 8.41 6.07
C GLY A 36 -6.46 7.23 5.25
N PHE A 37 -5.59 6.70 4.38
CA PHE A 37 -5.88 5.40 3.78
C PHE A 37 -5.68 4.32 4.82
N TYR A 38 -6.50 3.30 4.79
CA TYR A 38 -6.38 2.18 5.71
C TYR A 38 -6.77 0.86 5.06
N LEU A 39 -6.17 -0.20 5.55
CA LEU A 39 -6.53 -1.55 5.13
C LEU A 39 -7.90 -1.89 5.70
N HIS A 40 -8.86 -2.06 4.81
CA HIS A 40 -10.23 -2.47 5.14
C HIS A 40 -10.36 -3.97 4.97
N ASP A 41 -10.56 -4.66 6.09
CA ASP A 41 -10.68 -6.11 6.17
C ASP A 41 -12.12 -6.48 6.57
N PRO A 42 -12.98 -6.94 5.64
CA PRO A 42 -14.37 -7.24 5.93
C PRO A 42 -14.58 -8.47 6.82
N ARG A 43 -13.57 -9.30 7.02
CA ARG A 43 -13.59 -10.54 7.83
C ARG A 43 -14.88 -11.35 7.69
N ILE A 44 -15.00 -12.03 6.60
CA ILE A 44 -16.12 -12.93 6.34
C ILE A 44 -16.07 -14.07 7.37
N LYS A 45 -17.15 -14.24 8.13
CA LYS A 45 -17.24 -15.06 9.35
C LYS A 45 -16.74 -16.51 9.27
N ASP A 46 -16.65 -17.09 8.08
CA ASP A 46 -16.28 -18.49 7.89
C ASP A 46 -14.87 -18.66 7.29
N ARG A 47 -14.09 -17.60 7.22
CA ARG A 47 -12.69 -17.63 6.79
C ARG A 47 -11.80 -17.23 7.96
N GLU A 48 -10.85 -18.09 8.29
CA GLU A 48 -9.90 -17.89 9.40
C GLU A 48 -9.03 -16.64 9.20
N TYR A 49 -8.79 -16.27 7.94
CA TYR A 49 -8.13 -15.04 7.53
C TYR A 49 -8.97 -14.36 6.45
N ALA A 50 -9.32 -13.12 6.68
CA ALA A 50 -9.98 -12.32 5.67
C ALA A 50 -8.97 -11.94 4.59
N GLU A 51 -9.08 -12.56 3.47
CA GLU A 51 -8.16 -12.38 2.36
C GLU A 51 -8.84 -11.58 1.25
N GLU A 52 -9.41 -10.44 1.60
CA GLU A 52 -10.07 -9.53 0.65
C GLU A 52 -9.81 -8.08 1.03
N THR A 53 -8.56 -7.79 1.42
CA THR A 53 -8.16 -6.47 1.90
C THR A 53 -8.10 -5.47 0.76
N THR A 54 -8.72 -4.31 0.97
CA THR A 54 -8.74 -3.16 0.07
C THR A 54 -8.30 -1.91 0.82
N TRP A 55 -7.94 -0.84 0.10
CA TRP A 55 -7.73 0.45 0.72
C TRP A 55 -9.00 1.26 0.74
N HIS A 56 -9.39 1.70 1.92
CA HIS A 56 -10.44 2.69 2.11
C HIS A 56 -9.84 4.00 2.59
N LEU A 57 -10.59 5.09 2.42
CA LEU A 57 -10.13 6.43 2.72
C LEU A 57 -11.05 7.12 3.73
N VAL A 58 -10.42 7.77 4.70
CA VAL A 58 -11.02 8.81 5.53
C VAL A 58 -10.22 10.08 5.40
N THR A 59 -10.87 11.23 5.48
CA THR A 59 -10.21 12.54 5.49
C THR A 59 -10.51 13.29 6.78
N THR A 60 -9.60 14.16 7.19
CA THR A 60 -9.77 15.05 8.35
C THR A 60 -8.86 16.26 8.23
N GLU A 61 -9.27 17.36 8.83
CA GLU A 61 -8.44 18.57 8.99
C GLU A 61 -7.94 18.73 10.42
N ASP A 62 -8.55 18.02 11.39
CA ASP A 62 -8.33 18.23 12.82
C ASP A 62 -8.17 16.95 13.65
N PHE A 63 -8.20 15.77 13.02
CA PHE A 63 -8.19 14.43 13.66
C PHE A 63 -9.37 14.15 14.62
N VAL A 64 -10.36 15.02 14.66
CA VAL A 64 -11.58 14.87 15.47
C VAL A 64 -12.78 14.57 14.58
N HIS A 65 -12.89 15.31 13.49
CA HIS A 65 -13.95 15.15 12.51
C HIS A 65 -13.43 14.36 11.31
N LEU A 66 -13.89 13.12 11.22
CA LEU A 66 -13.51 12.21 10.15
C LEU A 66 -14.63 12.10 9.12
N GLU A 67 -14.28 12.23 7.85
CA GLU A 67 -15.19 12.00 6.72
C GLU A 67 -14.77 10.74 5.97
N TYR A 68 -15.67 9.75 5.90
CA TYR A 68 -15.44 8.54 5.13
C TYR A 68 -15.69 8.79 3.65
N LYS A 69 -14.72 8.49 2.81
CA LYS A 69 -14.74 8.70 1.36
C LYS A 69 -15.04 7.45 0.54
N GLY A 70 -14.91 6.28 1.13
CA GLY A 70 -15.17 5.02 0.45
C GLY A 70 -13.94 4.20 0.14
N GLU A 71 -14.08 3.25 -0.79
CA GLU A 71 -12.99 2.43 -1.31
C GLU A 71 -12.12 3.27 -2.26
N ALA A 72 -10.85 3.43 -1.92
CA ALA A 72 -9.88 4.21 -2.70
C ALA A 72 -9.08 3.34 -3.68
N ILE A 73 -8.63 2.17 -3.25
CA ILE A 73 -7.96 1.19 -4.11
C ILE A 73 -8.66 -0.15 -3.95
N ARG A 74 -9.23 -0.62 -5.05
CA ARG A 74 -9.89 -1.92 -5.12
C ARG A 74 -8.88 -3.04 -5.23
N ARG A 75 -9.13 -4.15 -4.53
CA ARG A 75 -8.41 -5.40 -4.78
C ARG A 75 -8.69 -5.95 -6.18
N GLY A 76 -7.81 -6.80 -6.69
CA GLY A 76 -8.04 -7.58 -7.90
C GLY A 76 -8.95 -8.78 -7.67
N GLY A 77 -9.21 -9.53 -8.74
CA GLY A 77 -9.88 -10.82 -8.66
C GLY A 77 -8.99 -11.91 -8.06
N ASP A 78 -9.55 -13.09 -7.84
CA ASP A 78 -8.86 -14.24 -7.22
C ASP A 78 -7.67 -14.77 -8.04
N ASP A 79 -7.61 -14.42 -9.31
CA ASP A 79 -6.55 -14.76 -10.27
C ASP A 79 -5.50 -13.65 -10.46
N ARG A 80 -5.67 -12.52 -9.79
CA ARG A 80 -4.79 -11.35 -9.92
C ARG A 80 -3.74 -11.30 -8.81
N PRO A 81 -2.56 -10.68 -9.05
CA PRO A 81 -1.53 -10.52 -8.02
C PRO A 81 -2.04 -9.80 -6.77
N ASN A 82 -2.89 -8.79 -6.96
CA ASN A 82 -3.48 -7.97 -5.92
C ASN A 82 -4.86 -8.47 -5.46
N LYS A 83 -5.03 -9.79 -5.31
CA LYS A 83 -6.17 -10.34 -4.59
C LYS A 83 -6.36 -9.67 -3.23
N ASN A 84 -5.24 -9.31 -2.60
CA ASN A 84 -5.17 -8.43 -1.44
C ASN A 84 -4.30 -7.21 -1.78
N ALA A 85 -4.79 -6.02 -1.48
CA ALA A 85 -4.03 -4.79 -1.49
C ALA A 85 -3.61 -4.46 -0.05
N TYR A 86 -2.35 -4.72 0.28
CA TYR A 86 -1.79 -4.49 1.61
C TYR A 86 -1.06 -3.15 1.69
N THR A 87 -0.28 -2.96 2.76
CA THR A 87 0.38 -1.71 3.11
C THR A 87 1.26 -1.14 2.00
N GLY A 88 1.40 0.18 2.03
CA GLY A 88 2.20 0.92 1.07
C GLY A 88 2.29 2.40 1.42
N SER A 89 2.49 3.24 0.41
CA SER A 89 2.61 4.70 0.56
C SER A 89 2.03 5.44 -0.63
N VAL A 90 1.82 6.74 -0.43
CA VAL A 90 1.34 7.65 -1.47
C VAL A 90 2.37 8.77 -1.67
N ILE A 91 2.61 9.12 -2.92
CA ILE A 91 3.45 10.25 -3.30
C ILE A 91 2.77 11.06 -4.42
N LYS A 92 3.01 12.36 -4.45
CA LYS A 92 2.63 13.24 -5.56
C LYS A 92 3.85 13.48 -6.44
N ASP A 93 3.71 13.26 -7.74
CA ASP A 93 4.78 13.54 -8.68
C ASP A 93 4.89 15.04 -9.01
N LYS A 94 5.91 15.39 -9.79
CA LYS A 94 6.17 16.76 -10.25
C LYS A 94 5.09 17.31 -11.19
N ASP A 95 4.32 16.43 -11.82
CA ASP A 95 3.24 16.80 -12.75
C ASP A 95 1.88 16.92 -12.01
N GLY A 96 1.88 16.64 -10.70
CA GLY A 96 0.72 16.80 -9.82
C GLY A 96 -0.16 15.56 -9.73
N LEU A 97 0.25 14.43 -10.30
CA LEU A 97 -0.46 13.16 -10.15
C LEU A 97 -0.08 12.47 -8.83
N TYR A 98 -1.05 11.80 -8.24
CA TYR A 98 -0.84 10.99 -7.06
C TYR A 98 -0.60 9.54 -7.45
N HIS A 99 0.43 8.95 -6.87
CA HIS A 99 0.83 7.57 -7.05
C HIS A 99 0.76 6.85 -5.71
N ALA A 100 -0.06 5.83 -5.61
CA ALA A 100 -0.07 4.91 -4.48
C ALA A 100 0.65 3.63 -4.87
N PHE A 101 1.71 3.30 -4.15
CA PHE A 101 2.40 2.03 -4.27
C PHE A 101 1.97 1.15 -3.11
N TYR A 102 1.59 -0.08 -3.39
CA TYR A 102 1.08 -0.98 -2.36
C TYR A 102 1.54 -2.42 -2.57
N THR A 103 1.60 -3.17 -1.50
CA THR A 103 1.89 -4.60 -1.54
C THR A 103 0.69 -5.33 -2.12
N ALA A 104 0.92 -6.03 -3.21
CA ALA A 104 -0.03 -6.95 -3.82
C ALA A 104 0.30 -8.38 -3.38
N TYR A 105 -0.70 -9.09 -2.86
CA TYR A 105 -0.53 -10.46 -2.41
C TYR A 105 -1.69 -11.36 -2.82
N ASN A 106 -1.31 -12.49 -3.39
CA ASN A 106 -2.21 -13.60 -3.68
C ASN A 106 -1.44 -14.90 -3.45
N GLU A 107 -1.92 -15.73 -2.55
CA GLU A 107 -1.29 -17.01 -2.20
C GLU A 107 -1.17 -17.97 -3.38
N LYS A 108 -1.99 -17.77 -4.41
CA LYS A 108 -1.97 -18.57 -5.66
C LYS A 108 -1.10 -17.96 -6.76
N PHE A 109 -0.72 -16.69 -6.60
CA PHE A 109 0.14 -16.02 -7.54
C PHE A 109 1.59 -16.41 -7.27
N ASN A 110 2.28 -16.89 -8.30
CA ASN A 110 3.67 -17.26 -8.17
C ASN A 110 4.47 -16.90 -9.42
N ILE A 111 5.77 -16.71 -9.20
CA ILE A 111 6.75 -16.55 -10.27
C ILE A 111 7.74 -17.70 -10.14
N ASN A 112 7.93 -18.46 -11.23
CA ASN A 112 8.81 -19.63 -11.26
C ASN A 112 8.52 -20.65 -10.15
N GLY A 113 7.24 -20.85 -9.83
CA GLY A 113 6.78 -21.81 -8.82
C GLY A 113 6.95 -21.36 -7.36
N LYS A 114 7.32 -20.11 -7.12
CA LYS A 114 7.42 -19.52 -5.78
C LYS A 114 6.33 -18.49 -5.56
N SER A 115 5.63 -18.59 -4.43
CA SER A 115 4.73 -17.53 -3.98
C SER A 115 5.52 -16.27 -3.73
N VAL A 116 5.06 -15.15 -4.24
CA VAL A 116 5.74 -13.85 -4.14
C VAL A 116 4.78 -12.78 -3.66
N GLN A 117 5.30 -11.87 -2.86
CA GLN A 117 4.73 -10.54 -2.69
C GLN A 117 5.26 -9.67 -3.82
N SER A 118 4.47 -8.72 -4.26
CA SER A 118 4.83 -7.79 -5.33
C SER A 118 4.33 -6.40 -4.98
N VAL A 119 4.87 -5.40 -5.66
CA VAL A 119 4.36 -4.03 -5.59
C VAL A 119 3.53 -3.75 -6.82
N MET A 120 2.35 -3.21 -6.62
CA MET A 120 1.53 -2.62 -7.66
C MET A 120 1.34 -1.12 -7.43
N GLN A 121 0.89 -0.43 -8.46
CA GLN A 121 0.72 1.01 -8.46
C GLN A 121 -0.72 1.38 -8.82
N ALA A 122 -1.26 2.39 -8.13
CA ALA A 122 -2.47 3.07 -8.54
C ALA A 122 -2.21 4.56 -8.72
N VAL A 123 -2.80 5.19 -9.73
CA VAL A 123 -2.55 6.59 -10.10
C VAL A 123 -3.86 7.34 -10.24
N GLY A 124 -3.86 8.62 -9.87
CA GLY A 124 -5.01 9.50 -10.01
C GLY A 124 -4.64 10.98 -10.02
N SER A 125 -5.55 11.80 -10.53
CA SER A 125 -5.45 13.26 -10.43
C SER A 125 -5.90 13.80 -9.07
N ASP A 126 -6.54 12.96 -8.29
CA ASP A 126 -6.95 13.21 -6.91
C ASP A 126 -6.84 11.92 -6.09
N LEU A 127 -6.92 12.06 -4.77
CA LEU A 127 -6.70 10.96 -3.82
C LEU A 127 -7.95 10.11 -3.56
N GLU A 128 -9.11 10.53 -4.03
CA GLU A 128 -10.37 9.79 -3.89
C GLU A 128 -10.61 8.83 -5.06
N HIS A 129 -9.91 9.03 -6.20
CA HIS A 129 -10.13 8.29 -7.44
C HIS A 129 -8.84 7.71 -8.02
N LEU A 130 -8.17 6.88 -7.24
CA LEU A 130 -6.98 6.16 -7.68
C LEU A 130 -7.35 4.93 -8.52
N ARG A 131 -6.62 4.71 -9.62
CA ARG A 131 -6.84 3.56 -10.50
C ARG A 131 -5.59 2.72 -10.60
N THR A 132 -5.72 1.44 -10.32
CA THR A 132 -4.62 0.48 -10.47
C THR A 132 -4.13 0.43 -11.91
N ILE A 133 -2.82 0.50 -12.07
CA ILE A 133 -2.13 0.26 -13.34
C ILE A 133 -1.87 -1.23 -13.45
N GLU A 134 -2.68 -1.91 -14.24
CA GLU A 134 -2.70 -3.38 -14.32
C GLU A 134 -1.40 -3.97 -14.87
N GLU A 135 -0.67 -3.21 -15.68
CA GLU A 135 0.60 -3.60 -16.27
C GLU A 135 1.80 -3.38 -15.34
N PHE A 136 1.61 -2.60 -14.27
CA PHE A 136 2.68 -2.36 -13.30
C PHE A 136 2.71 -3.48 -12.28
N LEU A 137 3.77 -4.27 -12.32
CA LEU A 137 4.05 -5.33 -11.37
C LEU A 137 5.55 -5.34 -11.07
N PHE A 138 5.93 -4.91 -9.88
CA PHE A 138 7.31 -4.85 -9.47
C PHE A 138 7.60 -5.90 -8.39
N VAL A 139 8.53 -6.79 -8.69
CA VAL A 139 8.94 -7.92 -7.84
C VAL A 139 10.41 -7.80 -7.49
N SER A 140 10.90 -8.57 -6.53
CA SER A 140 12.34 -8.63 -6.24
C SER A 140 13.14 -9.16 -7.42
N ASP A 141 14.44 -8.83 -7.48
CA ASP A 141 15.35 -9.33 -8.52
C ASP A 141 15.66 -10.83 -8.37
N GLY A 142 15.37 -11.43 -7.22
CA GLY A 142 15.70 -12.84 -6.93
C GLY A 142 17.20 -13.13 -6.90
N VAL A 143 18.04 -12.11 -7.01
CA VAL A 143 19.51 -12.19 -7.02
C VAL A 143 20.10 -11.58 -5.76
N ARG A 144 19.79 -10.33 -5.48
CA ARG A 144 20.18 -9.62 -4.26
C ARG A 144 19.18 -9.83 -3.15
N TYR A 145 17.90 -9.79 -3.49
CA TYR A 145 16.78 -9.94 -2.57
C TYR A 145 16.02 -11.25 -2.80
N GLU A 146 15.45 -11.82 -1.74
CA GLU A 146 14.59 -13.01 -1.84
C GLU A 146 13.26 -12.69 -2.52
N GLU A 147 12.68 -13.67 -3.18
CA GLU A 147 11.48 -13.51 -4.01
C GLU A 147 10.19 -13.37 -3.19
N PHE A 148 10.17 -13.89 -1.94
CA PHE A 148 8.95 -13.96 -1.13
C PHE A 148 8.66 -12.66 -0.39
N ASP A 149 9.64 -12.13 0.36
CA ASP A 149 9.48 -10.92 1.17
C ASP A 149 9.78 -9.67 0.32
N TRP A 150 8.73 -9.06 -0.23
CA TRP A 150 8.82 -7.86 -1.07
C TRP A 150 7.59 -6.98 -0.85
N ARG A 151 7.59 -6.18 0.24
CA ARG A 151 6.37 -5.52 0.73
C ARG A 151 6.61 -4.18 1.37
N ASP A 152 5.48 -3.52 1.67
CA ASP A 152 5.38 -2.26 2.41
C ASP A 152 6.18 -1.14 1.74
N PRO A 153 5.96 -0.87 0.43
CA PRO A 153 6.72 0.12 -0.30
C PRO A 153 6.50 1.51 0.29
N TYR A 154 7.60 2.17 0.62
CA TYR A 154 7.62 3.58 1.00
C TYR A 154 8.40 4.37 -0.04
N VAL A 155 7.71 5.24 -0.79
CA VAL A 155 8.29 6.01 -1.90
C VAL A 155 8.41 7.47 -1.52
N TYR A 156 9.56 8.06 -1.78
CA TYR A 156 9.83 9.48 -1.57
C TYR A 156 10.76 10.04 -2.64
N TRP A 157 10.70 11.37 -2.82
CA TRP A 157 11.66 12.09 -3.66
C TRP A 157 12.97 12.28 -2.90
N ASN A 158 14.07 11.85 -3.49
CA ASN A 158 15.42 12.04 -2.95
C ASN A 158 16.03 13.28 -3.58
N GLU A 159 16.13 14.37 -2.80
CA GLU A 159 16.65 15.64 -3.23
C GLU A 159 18.14 15.59 -3.58
N GLU A 160 18.92 14.72 -2.94
CA GLU A 160 20.35 14.61 -3.18
C GLU A 160 20.65 13.88 -4.50
N GLU A 161 19.93 12.81 -4.76
CA GLU A 161 20.11 11.96 -5.93
C GLU A 161 19.22 12.37 -7.11
N GLN A 162 18.27 13.30 -6.90
CA GLN A 162 17.32 13.81 -7.90
C GLN A 162 16.51 12.68 -8.57
N CYS A 163 16.10 11.73 -7.78
CA CYS A 163 15.28 10.58 -8.19
C CYS A 163 14.29 10.19 -7.10
N TYR A 164 13.42 9.25 -7.41
CA TYR A 164 12.56 8.62 -6.42
C TYR A 164 13.26 7.42 -5.83
N ASP A 165 13.30 7.34 -4.50
CA ASP A 165 13.71 6.16 -3.77
C ASP A 165 12.45 5.40 -3.29
N MET A 166 12.49 4.07 -3.38
CA MET A 166 11.51 3.15 -2.78
C MET A 166 12.22 2.26 -1.78
N LEU A 167 11.75 2.29 -0.54
CA LEU A 167 12.18 1.38 0.52
C LEU A 167 11.16 0.26 0.68
N LEU A 168 11.64 -0.98 0.86
CA LEU A 168 10.79 -2.15 1.01
C LEU A 168 11.28 -3.04 2.15
N ALA A 169 10.35 -3.60 2.90
CA ALA A 169 10.67 -4.71 3.80
C ALA A 169 11.01 -5.94 2.96
N SER A 170 12.24 -6.43 3.10
CA SER A 170 12.77 -7.53 2.28
C SER A 170 13.75 -8.41 3.04
N ARG A 171 14.37 -9.33 2.34
CA ARG A 171 15.42 -10.22 2.83
C ARG A 171 16.53 -10.35 1.80
N ILE A 172 17.77 -10.36 2.29
CA ILE A 172 18.95 -10.61 1.45
C ILE A 172 18.94 -12.07 0.99
N LYS A 173 19.16 -12.27 -0.30
CA LYS A 173 19.26 -13.61 -0.91
C LYS A 173 20.36 -14.43 -0.27
N GLY A 174 20.00 -15.62 0.21
CA GLY A 174 20.94 -16.50 0.92
C GLY A 174 21.28 -16.04 2.33
N GLY A 175 20.63 -15.04 2.86
CA GLY A 175 20.77 -14.60 4.25
C GLY A 175 20.24 -15.63 5.24
N GLY A 176 20.75 -15.62 6.47
CA GLY A 176 20.30 -16.52 7.53
C GLY A 176 18.84 -16.28 7.90
N ALA A 177 18.09 -17.34 8.19
CA ALA A 177 16.66 -17.31 8.48
C ALA A 177 16.26 -16.26 9.56
N LEU A 178 17.10 -16.05 10.57
CA LEU A 178 16.85 -15.12 11.68
C LEU A 178 17.52 -13.74 11.51
N ARG A 179 18.40 -13.56 10.52
CA ARG A 179 19.20 -12.35 10.36
C ARG A 179 19.31 -11.87 8.91
N GLY A 180 18.48 -12.39 8.03
CA GLY A 180 18.47 -12.01 6.61
C GLY A 180 17.52 -10.86 6.28
N GLY A 181 16.76 -10.34 7.25
CA GLY A 181 15.87 -9.20 7.03
C GLY A 181 16.66 -7.94 6.71
N CYS A 182 16.18 -7.15 5.77
CA CYS A 182 16.79 -5.89 5.34
C CYS A 182 15.71 -4.90 4.87
N ILE A 183 16.12 -3.66 4.71
CA ILE A 183 15.36 -2.66 3.95
C ILE A 183 15.97 -2.60 2.56
N ALA A 184 15.26 -3.10 1.56
CA ALA A 184 15.67 -2.96 0.18
C ALA A 184 15.53 -1.51 -0.28
N LEU A 185 16.44 -1.07 -1.14
CA LEU A 185 16.40 0.22 -1.83
C LEU A 185 16.25 0.00 -3.32
N CYS A 186 15.30 0.71 -3.92
CA CYS A 186 15.14 0.79 -5.36
C CYS A 186 15.02 2.24 -5.79
N ARG A 187 15.47 2.58 -7.01
CA ARG A 187 15.47 3.94 -7.53
C ARG A 187 14.74 4.04 -8.86
N SER A 188 14.10 5.19 -9.09
CA SER A 188 13.39 5.51 -10.33
C SER A 188 13.46 7.00 -10.65
N GLU A 189 13.55 7.34 -11.92
CA GLU A 189 13.42 8.72 -12.39
C GLU A 189 11.96 9.08 -12.76
N ASP A 190 11.11 8.07 -12.98
CA ASP A 190 9.79 8.24 -13.59
C ASP A 190 8.64 7.51 -12.86
N LEU A 191 8.91 6.88 -11.70
CA LEU A 191 7.94 6.08 -10.92
C LEU A 191 7.41 4.82 -11.64
N ILE A 192 8.01 4.48 -12.79
CA ILE A 192 7.61 3.33 -13.63
C ILE A 192 8.74 2.30 -13.71
N HIS A 193 9.96 2.78 -13.99
CA HIS A 193 11.13 1.92 -14.16
C HIS A 193 12.01 2.02 -12.92
N TRP A 194 12.22 0.88 -12.25
CA TRP A 194 12.94 0.82 -10.97
C TRP A 194 14.21 -0.02 -11.11
N SER A 195 15.33 0.51 -10.62
CA SER A 195 16.58 -0.22 -10.44
C SER A 195 16.68 -0.76 -9.02
N TYR A 196 17.41 -1.87 -8.86
CA TYR A 196 17.69 -2.46 -7.53
C TYR A 196 19.05 -1.97 -7.07
N GLU A 197 19.08 -1.38 -5.89
CA GLU A 197 20.30 -0.86 -5.27
C GLU A 197 20.79 -1.77 -4.15
N GLU A 198 21.96 -1.45 -3.55
CA GLU A 198 22.37 -2.10 -2.32
C GLU A 198 21.37 -1.83 -1.20
N PRO A 199 21.19 -2.75 -0.24
CA PRO A 199 20.26 -2.56 0.86
C PRO A 199 20.52 -1.23 1.58
N PHE A 200 19.43 -0.51 1.88
CA PHE A 200 19.50 0.70 2.68
C PHE A 200 19.92 0.39 4.13
N TYR A 201 19.47 -0.76 4.64
CA TYR A 201 19.78 -1.25 5.98
C TYR A 201 19.69 -2.78 6.02
#